data_bbaca749704ff8ea84b173c5d9d448d5
#
_entry.id   bbaca749704ff8ea84b173c5d9d448d5
#
_cell.length_a   1.000
_cell.length_b   1.000
_cell.length_c   1.000
_cell.angle_alpha   90.00
_cell.angle_beta   90.00
_cell.angle_gamma   90.00
#
_symmetry.space_group_name_H-M   'P 1'
#
loop_
_entity.id
_entity.type
_entity.pdbx_description
1 polymer ?
#
loop_
_entity_poly.entity_id
_entity_poly.type
_entity_poly.pdbx_seq_one_letter_code
_entity_poly.pdbx_strand_id
1 'polypeptide(L)'
;QAVQNDNRQQQGKPPVEKDYEEKVFVWPDLVYVELIGMVLITAGLLAWSLWLPAPLQEPANPAVTPNPAKAPWYFLGLQEMLVFADAWYAGAVVPVLIILGLIAITYLDPTPSGSGYYSIDQRPFATKIFLLGFLWLWILPILIGTLLRGPNWAFMGLYTTAEPPTADLSTNVTLAEYFWTGVLGRAVPEAAGDGLVAMAQIVWREIAGLVVLGLYLFALPPLLGRTLLRTKRRQMTTGRWLVMVGLLLLMLSLPLKMGLRWA
;
A
#
# COMPACT_ATOMS: atom_id res chain seq x y z
N GLN A 1 33.47 14.63 8.40
CA GLN A 1 32.93 15.05 9.72
C GLN A 1 32.66 13.86 10.64
N ALA A 2 31.99 12.76 10.18
CA ALA A 2 31.75 11.57 11.03
C ALA A 2 33.08 11.02 11.61
N VAL A 3 34.09 10.79 10.78
CA VAL A 3 35.40 10.30 11.21
C VAL A 3 36.13 11.31 12.12
N GLN A 4 35.94 12.61 11.86
CA GLN A 4 36.48 13.66 12.71
C GLN A 4 35.81 13.72 14.08
N ASN A 5 34.49 13.52 14.13
CA ASN A 5 33.75 13.47 15.37
C ASN A 5 34.04 12.20 16.19
N ASP A 6 34.21 11.05 15.53
CA ASP A 6 34.65 9.81 16.19
C ASP A 6 36.02 9.95 16.84
N ASN A 7 36.98 10.56 16.14
CA ASN A 7 38.29 10.84 16.68
C ASN A 7 38.27 11.84 17.84
N ARG A 8 37.39 12.84 17.79
CA ARG A 8 37.22 13.82 18.89
C ARG A 8 36.52 13.21 20.09
N GLN A 9 35.54 12.32 19.88
CA GLN A 9 34.86 11.60 20.95
C GLN A 9 35.81 10.69 21.71
N GLN A 10 36.74 10.00 20.99
CA GLN A 10 37.81 9.22 21.61
C GLN A 10 38.78 10.09 22.43
N GLN A 11 38.94 11.37 22.09
CA GLN A 11 39.74 12.35 22.81
C GLN A 11 38.97 13.10 23.91
N GLY A 12 37.73 12.74 24.19
CA GLY A 12 36.88 13.44 25.16
C GLY A 12 36.54 14.89 24.79
N LYS A 13 36.69 15.25 23.52
CA LYS A 13 36.40 16.60 23.00
C LYS A 13 34.94 16.66 22.48
N PRO A 14 34.25 17.80 22.64
CA PRO A 14 32.92 17.96 22.08
C PRO A 14 32.94 17.81 20.55
N PRO A 15 31.86 17.29 19.94
CA PRO A 15 31.75 17.16 18.48
C PRO A 15 31.88 18.53 17.81
N VAL A 16 32.49 18.55 16.63
CA VAL A 16 32.52 19.77 15.81
C VAL A 16 31.10 20.10 15.39
N GLU A 17 30.62 21.26 15.74
CA GLU A 17 29.34 21.75 15.20
C GLU A 17 29.46 21.82 13.67
N LYS A 18 28.34 21.47 13.00
CA LYS A 18 28.27 21.57 11.53
C LYS A 18 28.56 23.00 11.10
N ASP A 19 29.45 23.13 10.10
CA ASP A 19 29.75 24.43 9.52
C ASP A 19 28.47 25.13 9.06
N TYR A 20 28.44 26.46 9.21
CA TYR A 20 27.33 27.32 8.81
C TYR A 20 26.91 27.19 7.35
N GLU A 21 27.80 26.66 6.47
CA GLU A 21 27.53 26.41 5.05
C GLU A 21 26.42 25.39 4.79
N GLU A 22 26.08 24.53 5.77
CA GLU A 22 24.95 23.61 5.67
C GLU A 22 23.63 24.17 6.21
N LYS A 23 23.64 25.38 6.74
CA LYS A 23 22.44 26.04 7.28
C LYS A 23 21.94 27.09 6.28
N VAL A 24 20.68 26.98 5.92
CA VAL A 24 19.99 27.98 5.10
C VAL A 24 19.25 28.93 6.03
N PHE A 25 19.38 30.23 5.81
CA PHE A 25 18.61 31.21 6.56
C PHE A 25 17.14 31.07 6.18
N VAL A 26 16.26 31.05 7.19
CA VAL A 26 14.80 31.01 6.94
C VAL A 26 14.38 32.26 6.18
N TRP A 27 14.89 33.41 6.59
CA TRP A 27 14.70 34.71 5.91
C TRP A 27 16.05 35.24 5.44
N PRO A 28 16.24 35.64 4.15
CA PRO A 28 15.24 35.62 3.08
C PRO A 28 15.19 34.31 2.26
N ASP A 29 16.22 33.44 2.37
CA ASP A 29 16.51 32.39 1.39
C ASP A 29 15.38 31.34 1.29
N LEU A 30 14.99 30.73 2.41
CA LEU A 30 13.95 29.70 2.41
C LEU A 30 12.59 30.26 2.00
N VAL A 31 12.24 31.46 2.52
CA VAL A 31 10.97 32.10 2.20
C VAL A 31 10.85 32.44 0.71
N TYR A 32 11.92 32.87 0.05
CA TYR A 32 11.88 33.12 -1.41
C TYR A 32 11.72 31.82 -2.19
N VAL A 33 12.38 30.74 -1.81
CA VAL A 33 12.23 29.43 -2.48
C VAL A 33 10.81 28.91 -2.35
N GLU A 34 10.24 28.99 -1.16
CA GLU A 34 8.84 28.59 -0.91
C GLU A 34 7.84 29.48 -1.66
N LEU A 35 8.05 30.80 -1.69
CA LEU A 35 7.22 31.73 -2.44
C LEU A 35 7.24 31.42 -3.95
N ILE A 36 8.43 31.23 -4.52
CA ILE A 36 8.57 30.86 -5.93
C ILE A 36 7.88 29.52 -6.20
N GLY A 37 8.07 28.51 -5.35
CA GLY A 37 7.40 27.24 -5.45
C GLY A 37 5.87 27.38 -5.43
N MET A 38 5.34 28.18 -4.51
CA MET A 38 3.90 28.42 -4.39
C MET A 38 3.35 29.15 -5.64
N VAL A 39 4.04 30.16 -6.13
CA VAL A 39 3.64 30.90 -7.34
C VAL A 39 3.63 29.99 -8.57
N LEU A 40 4.68 29.16 -8.75
CA LEU A 40 4.76 28.24 -9.87
C LEU A 40 3.66 27.16 -9.82
N ILE A 41 3.38 26.59 -8.64
CA ILE A 41 2.30 25.62 -8.46
C ILE A 41 0.96 26.27 -8.74
N THR A 42 0.71 27.47 -8.22
CA THR A 42 -0.55 28.20 -8.46
C THR A 42 -0.74 28.51 -9.94
N ALA A 43 0.29 29.03 -10.60
CA ALA A 43 0.26 29.29 -12.05
C ALA A 43 0.02 28.00 -12.85
N GLY A 44 0.67 26.90 -12.46
CA GLY A 44 0.46 25.59 -13.07
C GLY A 44 -0.96 25.08 -12.91
N LEU A 45 -1.55 25.21 -11.72
CA LEU A 45 -2.94 24.83 -11.46
C LEU A 45 -3.94 25.69 -12.23
N LEU A 46 -3.69 27.00 -12.34
CA LEU A 46 -4.51 27.88 -13.16
C LEU A 46 -4.46 27.51 -14.64
N ALA A 47 -3.26 27.30 -15.18
CA ALA A 47 -3.10 26.83 -16.55
C ALA A 47 -3.80 25.48 -16.79
N TRP A 48 -3.67 24.54 -15.84
CA TRP A 48 -4.35 23.27 -15.87
C TRP A 48 -5.87 23.41 -15.88
N SER A 49 -6.42 24.27 -15.02
CA SER A 49 -7.87 24.52 -14.95
C SER A 49 -8.45 25.16 -16.21
N LEU A 50 -7.66 25.91 -16.96
CA LEU A 50 -8.05 26.48 -18.24
C LEU A 50 -8.02 25.45 -19.38
N TRP A 51 -7.10 24.50 -19.31
CA TRP A 51 -6.91 23.51 -20.37
C TRP A 51 -7.78 22.25 -20.21
N LEU A 52 -8.03 21.83 -18.98
CA LEU A 52 -8.82 20.64 -18.68
C LEU A 52 -10.19 21.05 -18.11
N PRO A 53 -11.23 21.09 -18.95
CA PRO A 53 -12.57 21.40 -18.48
C PRO A 53 -13.01 20.29 -17.51
N ALA A 54 -13.47 20.68 -16.32
CA ALA A 54 -14.19 19.79 -15.43
C ALA A 54 -15.64 19.71 -15.91
N PRO A 55 -16.11 18.61 -16.50
CA PRO A 55 -17.47 18.49 -16.97
C PRO A 55 -18.42 18.55 -15.78
N LEU A 56 -19.34 19.52 -15.81
CA LEU A 56 -20.44 19.56 -14.87
C LEU A 56 -21.40 18.42 -15.22
N GLN A 57 -21.73 17.61 -14.23
CA GLN A 57 -22.79 16.59 -14.34
C GLN A 57 -24.15 17.24 -14.15
N GLU A 58 -25.20 16.47 -14.47
CA GLU A 58 -26.57 16.89 -14.18
C GLU A 58 -26.79 17.19 -12.69
N PRO A 59 -27.79 18.01 -12.33
CA PRO A 59 -28.13 18.29 -10.94
C PRO A 59 -28.31 16.98 -10.14
N ALA A 60 -27.87 17.00 -8.90
CA ALA A 60 -27.92 15.82 -8.03
C ALA A 60 -29.34 15.28 -7.93
N ASN A 61 -29.53 14.03 -8.32
CA ASN A 61 -30.80 13.30 -8.21
C ASN A 61 -30.60 12.11 -7.28
N PRO A 62 -31.24 12.08 -6.09
CA PRO A 62 -31.09 10.99 -5.15
C PRO A 62 -31.63 9.63 -5.65
N ALA A 63 -32.45 9.65 -6.70
CA ALA A 63 -33.00 8.44 -7.31
C ALA A 63 -32.05 7.82 -8.38
N VAL A 64 -31.01 8.52 -8.79
CA VAL A 64 -30.10 8.10 -9.88
C VAL A 64 -28.67 8.10 -9.36
N THR A 65 -28.07 6.93 -9.35
CA THR A 65 -26.63 6.79 -9.03
C THR A 65 -25.83 6.79 -10.34
N PRO A 66 -24.78 7.64 -10.46
CA PRO A 66 -23.93 7.63 -11.66
C PRO A 66 -23.23 6.27 -11.80
N ASN A 67 -23.11 5.80 -13.04
CA ASN A 67 -22.46 4.54 -13.34
C ASN A 67 -21.32 4.77 -14.38
N PRO A 68 -20.05 4.67 -14.00
CA PRO A 68 -19.55 4.26 -12.68
C PRO A 68 -19.58 5.39 -11.63
N ALA A 69 -19.91 5.06 -10.39
CA ALA A 69 -19.76 5.97 -9.25
C ALA A 69 -18.30 5.96 -8.80
N LYS A 70 -17.51 6.91 -9.32
CA LYS A 70 -16.08 7.03 -8.98
C LYS A 70 -15.89 7.93 -7.75
N ALA A 71 -15.12 7.46 -6.79
CA ALA A 71 -14.65 8.27 -5.67
C ALA A 71 -13.73 9.40 -6.17
N PRO A 72 -13.50 10.47 -5.38
CA PRO A 72 -12.45 11.44 -5.67
C PRO A 72 -11.10 10.75 -5.91
N TRP A 73 -10.27 11.32 -6.79
CA TRP A 73 -9.04 10.68 -7.27
C TRP A 73 -8.14 10.11 -6.16
N TYR A 74 -8.05 10.79 -5.02
CA TYR A 74 -7.20 10.37 -3.90
C TYR A 74 -7.75 9.14 -3.15
N PHE A 75 -9.03 8.83 -3.26
CA PHE A 75 -9.63 7.61 -2.73
C PHE A 75 -9.81 6.50 -3.78
N LEU A 76 -9.56 6.81 -5.05
CA LEU A 76 -9.78 5.84 -6.13
C LEU A 76 -8.90 4.60 -5.98
N GLY A 77 -7.69 4.75 -5.42
CA GLY A 77 -6.83 3.62 -5.09
C GLY A 77 -7.46 2.65 -4.10
N LEU A 78 -8.12 3.16 -3.05
CA LEU A 78 -8.85 2.31 -2.11
C LEU A 78 -10.10 1.69 -2.76
N GLN A 79 -10.79 2.45 -3.60
CA GLN A 79 -11.94 1.92 -4.35
C GLN A 79 -11.52 0.79 -5.30
N GLU A 80 -10.38 0.89 -5.97
CA GLU A 80 -9.85 -0.20 -6.79
C GLU A 80 -9.47 -1.42 -5.94
N MET A 81 -8.96 -1.21 -4.72
CA MET A 81 -8.67 -2.32 -3.80
C MET A 81 -9.93 -3.10 -3.39
N LEU A 82 -11.13 -2.47 -3.37
CA LEU A 82 -12.41 -3.14 -3.10
C LEU A 82 -12.76 -4.21 -4.13
N VAL A 83 -12.19 -4.14 -5.33
CA VAL A 83 -12.35 -5.20 -6.34
C VAL A 83 -11.71 -6.51 -5.87
N PHE A 84 -10.63 -6.41 -5.12
CA PHE A 84 -9.79 -7.55 -4.72
C PHE A 84 -9.96 -7.95 -3.26
N ALA A 85 -10.46 -7.06 -2.41
CA ALA A 85 -10.56 -7.26 -0.98
C ALA A 85 -11.91 -6.78 -0.45
N ASP A 86 -12.33 -7.35 0.68
CA ASP A 86 -13.58 -6.94 1.33
C ASP A 86 -13.56 -5.48 1.78
N ALA A 87 -14.72 -4.85 1.82
CA ALA A 87 -14.87 -3.43 2.14
C ALA A 87 -14.26 -3.04 3.50
N TRP A 88 -14.42 -3.87 4.51
CA TRP A 88 -13.82 -3.62 5.83
C TRP A 88 -12.29 -3.67 5.82
N TYR A 89 -11.71 -4.56 4.98
CA TYR A 89 -10.26 -4.67 4.85
C TYR A 89 -9.68 -3.48 4.08
N ALA A 90 -10.20 -3.20 2.88
CA ALA A 90 -9.70 -2.11 2.06
C ALA A 90 -10.04 -0.72 2.63
N GLY A 91 -11.24 -0.54 3.18
CA GLY A 91 -11.73 0.77 3.66
C GLY A 91 -11.33 1.13 5.09
N ALA A 92 -11.11 0.14 5.97
CA ALA A 92 -10.76 0.40 7.36
C ALA A 92 -9.36 -0.10 7.72
N VAL A 93 -9.05 -1.39 7.48
CA VAL A 93 -7.79 -1.99 7.94
C VAL A 93 -6.60 -1.39 7.22
N VAL A 94 -6.63 -1.25 5.90
CA VAL A 94 -5.50 -0.71 5.12
C VAL A 94 -5.16 0.72 5.50
N PRO A 95 -6.10 1.69 5.57
CA PRO A 95 -5.80 3.04 6.03
C PRO A 95 -5.24 3.11 7.44
N VAL A 96 -5.81 2.35 8.38
CA VAL A 96 -5.30 2.28 9.75
C VAL A 96 -3.88 1.71 9.81
N LEU A 97 -3.59 0.66 9.04
CA LEU A 97 -2.23 0.09 8.95
C LEU A 97 -1.22 1.06 8.34
N ILE A 98 -1.62 1.87 7.36
CA ILE A 98 -0.75 2.92 6.80
C ILE A 98 -0.39 3.93 7.90
N ILE A 99 -1.37 4.42 8.64
CA ILE A 99 -1.15 5.38 9.72
C ILE A 99 -0.27 4.78 10.82
N LEU A 100 -0.59 3.57 11.28
CA LEU A 100 0.20 2.86 12.29
C LEU A 100 1.62 2.56 11.79
N GLY A 101 1.78 2.20 10.53
CA GLY A 101 3.08 1.98 9.89
C GLY A 101 3.93 3.25 9.86
N LEU A 102 3.35 4.40 9.52
CA LEU A 102 4.04 5.69 9.53
C LEU A 102 4.46 6.09 10.96
N ILE A 103 3.61 5.87 11.96
CA ILE A 103 3.97 6.09 13.36
C ILE A 103 5.09 5.13 13.80
N ALA A 104 5.01 3.87 13.40
CA ALA A 104 5.95 2.84 13.82
C ALA A 104 7.35 3.01 13.20
N ILE A 105 7.49 3.67 12.04
CA ILE A 105 8.76 3.78 11.32
C ILE A 105 9.86 4.42 12.17
N THR A 106 9.52 5.39 13.01
CA THR A 106 10.47 6.06 13.92
C THR A 106 11.10 5.12 14.95
N TYR A 107 10.39 4.05 15.30
CA TYR A 107 10.84 3.03 16.25
C TYR A 107 11.43 1.80 15.56
N LEU A 108 11.03 1.55 14.31
CA LEU A 108 11.46 0.37 13.56
C LEU A 108 12.76 0.56 12.82
N ASP A 109 13.10 1.79 12.43
CA ASP A 109 14.32 2.07 11.67
C ASP A 109 15.58 1.99 12.57
N PRO A 110 16.46 0.98 12.38
CA PRO A 110 17.67 0.84 13.15
C PRO A 110 18.84 1.67 12.61
N THR A 111 18.63 2.44 11.55
CA THR A 111 19.71 3.10 10.82
C THR A 111 20.09 4.41 11.50
N PRO A 112 21.31 4.54 12.07
CA PRO A 112 21.71 5.73 12.82
C PRO A 112 22.07 6.93 11.93
N SER A 113 22.30 6.72 10.63
CA SER A 113 22.80 7.72 9.68
C SER A 113 21.72 8.15 8.70
N GLY A 114 21.89 9.35 8.11
CA GLY A 114 21.04 9.82 7.02
C GLY A 114 19.75 10.51 7.47
N SER A 115 19.80 11.28 8.57
CA SER A 115 18.72 12.17 8.95
C SER A 115 18.72 13.43 8.08
N GLY A 116 17.57 13.77 7.52
CA GLY A 116 17.34 15.08 6.90
C GLY A 116 17.48 15.18 5.39
N TYR A 117 18.09 14.22 4.71
CA TYR A 117 18.24 14.20 3.25
C TYR A 117 17.78 12.89 2.65
N TYR A 118 17.34 12.92 1.38
CA TYR A 118 17.02 11.73 0.59
C TYR A 118 18.31 10.97 0.26
N SER A 119 18.79 10.17 1.18
CA SER A 119 19.99 9.37 0.98
C SER A 119 19.63 7.97 0.50
N ILE A 120 19.41 7.83 -0.80
CA ILE A 120 19.02 6.56 -1.44
C ILE A 120 20.08 5.49 -1.16
N ASP A 121 21.35 5.84 -1.25
CA ASP A 121 22.48 4.92 -1.04
C ASP A 121 22.59 4.44 0.40
N GLN A 122 22.24 5.29 1.36
CA GLN A 122 22.30 4.93 2.79
C GLN A 122 21.07 4.15 3.25
N ARG A 123 19.90 4.34 2.58
CA ARG A 123 18.61 3.76 2.96
C ARG A 123 17.91 3.02 1.81
N PRO A 124 18.58 2.14 1.05
CA PRO A 124 18.01 1.52 -0.14
C PRO A 124 16.78 0.67 0.17
N PHE A 125 16.74 0.02 1.34
CA PHE A 125 15.59 -0.79 1.75
C PHE A 125 14.36 0.08 1.99
N ALA A 126 14.47 1.14 2.78
CA ALA A 126 13.35 2.04 3.07
C ALA A 126 12.81 2.69 1.80
N THR A 127 13.71 3.14 0.92
CA THR A 127 13.34 3.73 -0.37
C THR A 127 12.59 2.75 -1.26
N LYS A 128 13.04 1.50 -1.38
CA LYS A 128 12.35 0.47 -2.17
C LYS A 128 10.95 0.16 -1.62
N ILE A 129 10.81 0.05 -0.29
CA ILE A 129 9.52 -0.20 0.34
C ILE A 129 8.56 0.99 0.15
N PHE A 130 9.06 2.21 0.27
CA PHE A 130 8.27 3.41 -0.01
C PHE A 130 7.81 3.46 -1.47
N LEU A 131 8.70 3.22 -2.43
CA LEU A 131 8.35 3.20 -3.84
C LEU A 131 7.32 2.09 -4.16
N LEU A 132 7.47 0.90 -3.58
CA LEU A 132 6.49 -0.16 -3.70
C LEU A 132 5.13 0.27 -3.14
N GLY A 133 5.08 0.79 -1.92
CA GLY A 133 3.84 1.24 -1.29
C GLY A 133 3.18 2.41 -2.03
N PHE A 134 3.96 3.43 -2.36
CA PHE A 134 3.42 4.65 -2.96
C PHE A 134 3.12 4.49 -4.46
N LEU A 135 4.08 4.01 -5.27
CA LEU A 135 3.87 3.93 -6.72
C LEU A 135 2.99 2.74 -7.11
N TRP A 136 3.26 1.55 -6.58
CA TRP A 136 2.57 0.34 -7.01
C TRP A 136 1.26 0.08 -6.27
N LEU A 137 1.17 0.41 -4.99
CA LEU A 137 -0.02 0.11 -4.20
C LEU A 137 -0.96 1.32 -4.04
N TRP A 138 -0.52 2.52 -4.37
CA TRP A 138 -1.35 3.71 -4.29
C TRP A 138 -1.57 4.36 -5.66
N ILE A 139 -0.51 4.82 -6.33
CA ILE A 139 -0.63 5.55 -7.60
C ILE A 139 -1.16 4.64 -8.72
N LEU A 140 -0.64 3.42 -8.87
CA LEU A 140 -1.09 2.52 -9.92
C LEU A 140 -2.59 2.17 -9.82
N PRO A 141 -3.16 1.80 -8.66
CA PRO A 141 -4.61 1.63 -8.52
C PRO A 141 -5.42 2.89 -8.83
N ILE A 142 -4.92 4.09 -8.48
CA ILE A 142 -5.57 5.35 -8.88
C ILE A 142 -5.62 5.47 -10.40
N LEU A 143 -4.52 5.21 -11.09
CA LEU A 143 -4.48 5.25 -12.56
C LEU A 143 -5.41 4.21 -13.18
N ILE A 144 -5.45 2.99 -12.66
CA ILE A 144 -6.36 1.93 -13.12
C ILE A 144 -7.81 2.38 -12.92
N GLY A 145 -8.19 2.81 -11.73
CA GLY A 145 -9.54 3.26 -11.42
C GLY A 145 -9.97 4.49 -12.22
N THR A 146 -9.04 5.41 -12.51
CA THR A 146 -9.33 6.62 -13.28
C THR A 146 -9.49 6.33 -14.77
N LEU A 147 -8.56 5.60 -15.37
CA LEU A 147 -8.39 5.48 -16.81
C LEU A 147 -8.96 4.19 -17.40
N LEU A 148 -8.95 3.11 -16.64
CA LEU A 148 -9.23 1.77 -17.18
C LEU A 148 -10.58 1.20 -16.73
N ARG A 149 -11.25 1.81 -15.75
CA ARG A 149 -12.55 1.39 -15.25
C ARG A 149 -13.69 2.20 -15.86
N GLY A 150 -14.69 1.49 -16.36
CA GLY A 150 -15.90 2.03 -16.95
C GLY A 150 -17.18 1.64 -16.18
N PRO A 151 -18.34 1.64 -16.87
CA PRO A 151 -19.64 1.27 -16.26
C PRO A 151 -19.56 -0.09 -15.55
N ASN A 152 -20.29 -0.22 -14.45
CA ASN A 152 -20.28 -1.41 -13.57
C ASN A 152 -18.88 -1.78 -13.04
N TRP A 153 -17.96 -0.82 -12.98
CA TRP A 153 -16.57 -1.03 -12.59
C TRP A 153 -15.84 -2.06 -13.47
N ALA A 154 -16.34 -2.27 -14.71
CA ALA A 154 -15.73 -3.19 -15.67
C ALA A 154 -14.38 -2.65 -16.17
N PHE A 155 -13.43 -3.56 -16.41
CA PHE A 155 -12.15 -3.20 -17.00
C PHE A 155 -12.31 -3.00 -18.50
N MET A 156 -12.24 -1.76 -18.96
CA MET A 156 -12.47 -1.39 -20.35
C MET A 156 -11.20 -1.10 -21.16
N GLY A 157 -10.06 -0.85 -20.48
CA GLY A 157 -8.85 -0.40 -21.14
C GLY A 157 -8.93 1.04 -21.66
N LEU A 158 -7.86 1.52 -22.30
CA LEU A 158 -7.73 2.92 -22.75
C LEU A 158 -8.51 3.23 -24.04
N TYR A 159 -8.94 2.25 -24.80
CA TYR A 159 -9.43 2.42 -26.18
C TYR A 159 -10.74 1.70 -26.50
N THR A 160 -11.45 1.17 -25.53
CA THR A 160 -12.73 0.52 -25.81
C THR A 160 -13.86 1.54 -25.87
N THR A 161 -14.49 1.63 -27.05
CA THR A 161 -15.75 2.35 -27.25
C THR A 161 -16.86 1.74 -26.40
N ALA A 162 -17.56 2.55 -25.80
CA ALA A 162 -18.75 2.66 -24.97
C ALA A 162 -19.80 1.55 -24.89
N GLU A 163 -19.64 0.37 -25.40
CA GLU A 163 -20.52 -0.75 -25.04
C GLU A 163 -19.94 -1.43 -23.79
N PRO A 164 -20.65 -1.36 -22.66
CA PRO A 164 -20.21 -2.10 -21.48
C PRO A 164 -20.16 -3.58 -21.89
N PRO A 165 -19.02 -4.26 -21.67
CA PRO A 165 -19.03 -5.70 -21.79
C PRO A 165 -20.16 -6.18 -20.89
N THR A 166 -21.05 -7.01 -21.42
CA THR A 166 -22.03 -7.72 -20.60
C THR A 166 -21.23 -8.30 -19.47
N ALA A 167 -21.50 -7.79 -18.25
CA ALA A 167 -20.72 -8.19 -17.11
C ALA A 167 -20.93 -9.69 -16.93
N ASP A 168 -20.02 -10.48 -17.48
CA ASP A 168 -19.78 -11.79 -16.92
C ASP A 168 -19.30 -11.49 -15.51
N LEU A 169 -20.25 -11.56 -14.60
CA LEU A 169 -19.97 -11.71 -13.19
C LEU A 169 -19.20 -13.01 -13.08
N SER A 170 -17.90 -12.91 -13.36
CA SER A 170 -16.98 -14.00 -13.12
C SER A 170 -17.14 -14.31 -11.64
N THR A 171 -17.86 -15.35 -11.35
CA THR A 171 -18.06 -15.87 -10.00
C THR A 171 -16.68 -16.04 -9.42
N ASN A 172 -16.36 -15.22 -8.41
CA ASN A 172 -15.09 -15.34 -7.71
C ASN A 172 -15.02 -16.74 -7.12
N VAL A 173 -14.27 -17.61 -7.74
CA VAL A 173 -14.00 -18.95 -7.20
C VAL A 173 -13.19 -18.76 -5.93
N THR A 174 -13.73 -19.15 -4.80
CA THR A 174 -13.01 -19.10 -3.54
C THR A 174 -11.90 -20.15 -3.51
N LEU A 175 -10.84 -19.90 -2.75
CA LEU A 175 -9.76 -20.89 -2.60
C LEU A 175 -10.28 -22.22 -2.03
N ALA A 176 -11.31 -22.17 -1.19
CA ALA A 176 -12.01 -23.34 -0.69
C ALA A 176 -12.68 -24.11 -1.84
N GLU A 177 -13.44 -23.44 -2.69
CA GLU A 177 -14.08 -24.03 -3.84
C GLU A 177 -13.08 -24.66 -4.81
N TYR A 178 -12.02 -23.91 -5.16
CA TYR A 178 -10.93 -24.45 -5.98
C TYR A 178 -10.30 -25.71 -5.37
N PHE A 179 -10.08 -25.73 -4.07
CA PHE A 179 -9.49 -26.88 -3.38
C PHE A 179 -10.43 -28.09 -3.37
N TRP A 180 -11.71 -27.90 -2.98
CA TRP A 180 -12.66 -29.01 -2.85
C TRP A 180 -13.11 -29.54 -4.21
N THR A 181 -13.47 -28.66 -5.14
CA THR A 181 -13.96 -29.07 -6.48
C THR A 181 -12.84 -29.32 -7.46
N GLY A 182 -11.82 -28.45 -7.52
CA GLY A 182 -10.74 -28.53 -8.50
C GLY A 182 -9.69 -29.58 -8.15
N VAL A 183 -9.23 -29.62 -6.90
CA VAL A 183 -8.15 -30.53 -6.49
C VAL A 183 -8.69 -31.87 -5.98
N LEU A 184 -9.72 -31.88 -5.14
CA LEU A 184 -10.26 -33.07 -4.55
C LEU A 184 -11.41 -33.73 -5.33
N GLY A 185 -12.01 -33.01 -6.30
CA GLY A 185 -13.16 -33.50 -7.06
C GLY A 185 -14.41 -33.74 -6.22
N ARG A 186 -14.56 -33.04 -5.09
CA ARG A 186 -15.67 -33.16 -4.15
C ARG A 186 -16.46 -31.88 -4.04
N ALA A 187 -17.74 -32.01 -3.69
CA ALA A 187 -18.55 -30.83 -3.39
C ALA A 187 -18.01 -30.08 -2.17
N VAL A 188 -18.14 -28.76 -2.18
CA VAL A 188 -17.74 -27.92 -1.04
C VAL A 188 -18.59 -28.29 0.19
N PRO A 189 -17.98 -28.57 1.36
CA PRO A 189 -18.75 -28.88 2.56
C PRO A 189 -19.68 -27.71 2.94
N GLU A 190 -20.96 -27.99 3.10
CA GLU A 190 -21.91 -27.01 3.58
C GLU A 190 -21.88 -26.95 5.12
N ALA A 191 -21.90 -25.73 5.65
CA ALA A 191 -22.03 -25.53 7.08
C ALA A 191 -23.51 -25.65 7.46
N ALA A 192 -23.89 -26.77 8.05
CA ALA A 192 -25.23 -27.02 8.54
C ALA A 192 -25.26 -27.02 10.07
N GLY A 193 -26.21 -26.32 10.68
CA GLY A 193 -26.41 -26.26 12.13
C GLY A 193 -25.97 -24.94 12.75
N ASP A 194 -26.09 -24.83 14.08
CA ASP A 194 -25.79 -23.62 14.85
C ASP A 194 -24.63 -23.84 15.84
N GLY A 195 -24.02 -22.74 16.26
CA GLY A 195 -23.01 -22.71 17.32
C GLY A 195 -21.66 -23.32 16.93
N LEU A 196 -21.04 -24.05 17.83
CA LEU A 196 -19.67 -24.57 17.67
C LEU A 196 -19.51 -25.58 16.53
N VAL A 197 -20.56 -26.33 16.22
CA VAL A 197 -20.55 -27.35 15.14
C VAL A 197 -20.48 -26.62 13.78
N ALA A 198 -21.28 -25.58 13.59
CA ALA A 198 -21.23 -24.75 12.38
C ALA A 198 -19.84 -24.09 12.21
N MET A 199 -19.27 -23.57 13.30
CA MET A 199 -17.91 -22.98 13.27
C MET A 199 -16.86 -24.01 12.85
N ALA A 200 -16.92 -25.22 13.39
CA ALA A 200 -15.98 -26.30 13.03
C ALA A 200 -16.13 -26.69 11.54
N GLN A 201 -17.35 -26.72 11.02
CA GLN A 201 -17.60 -27.02 9.61
C GLN A 201 -17.10 -25.88 8.68
N ILE A 202 -17.24 -24.63 9.09
CA ILE A 202 -16.69 -23.48 8.35
C ILE A 202 -15.16 -23.56 8.33
N VAL A 203 -14.52 -23.84 9.49
CA VAL A 203 -13.07 -24.02 9.56
C VAL A 203 -12.60 -25.18 8.68
N TRP A 204 -13.34 -26.27 8.65
CA TRP A 204 -13.05 -27.43 7.78
C TRP A 204 -13.18 -27.05 6.30
N ARG A 205 -14.22 -26.33 5.93
CA ARG A 205 -14.42 -25.84 4.56
C ARG A 205 -13.26 -24.96 4.11
N GLU A 206 -12.83 -24.04 4.96
CA GLU A 206 -11.79 -23.04 4.68
C GLU A 206 -10.36 -23.54 4.98
N ILE A 207 -10.18 -24.86 5.24
CA ILE A 207 -8.89 -25.41 5.69
C ILE A 207 -7.73 -25.07 4.74
N ALA A 208 -7.96 -25.11 3.44
CA ALA A 208 -6.93 -24.77 2.44
C ALA A 208 -6.49 -23.31 2.57
N GLY A 209 -7.44 -22.40 2.70
CA GLY A 209 -7.17 -20.96 2.90
C GLY A 209 -6.45 -20.71 4.22
N LEU A 210 -6.86 -21.38 5.29
CA LEU A 210 -6.23 -21.27 6.61
C LEU A 210 -4.78 -21.81 6.61
N VAL A 211 -4.51 -22.89 5.90
CA VAL A 211 -3.15 -23.45 5.76
C VAL A 211 -2.27 -22.47 4.98
N VAL A 212 -2.74 -21.94 3.84
CA VAL A 212 -2.00 -20.95 3.05
C VAL A 212 -1.73 -19.68 3.87
N LEU A 213 -2.74 -19.18 4.58
CA LEU A 213 -2.60 -18.02 5.45
C LEU A 213 -1.63 -18.29 6.61
N GLY A 214 -1.71 -19.47 7.21
CA GLY A 214 -0.78 -19.90 8.26
C GLY A 214 0.66 -19.97 7.77
N LEU A 215 0.89 -20.58 6.62
CA LEU A 215 2.23 -20.60 5.99
C LEU A 215 2.72 -19.19 5.66
N TYR A 216 1.85 -18.34 5.14
CA TYR A 216 2.19 -16.94 4.84
C TYR A 216 2.59 -16.15 6.08
N LEU A 217 1.83 -16.25 7.16
CA LEU A 217 2.06 -15.46 8.38
C LEU A 217 3.14 -16.06 9.30
N PHE A 218 3.30 -17.37 9.34
CA PHE A 218 4.20 -18.02 10.31
C PHE A 218 5.47 -18.61 9.68
N ALA A 219 5.43 -19.08 8.43
CA ALA A 219 6.59 -19.66 7.78
C ALA A 219 7.43 -18.62 7.03
N LEU A 220 6.78 -17.60 6.41
CA LEU A 220 7.51 -16.57 5.69
C LEU A 220 8.41 -15.69 6.57
N PRO A 221 8.01 -15.19 7.75
CA PRO A 221 8.87 -14.35 8.57
C PRO A 221 10.23 -14.99 8.91
N PRO A 222 10.31 -16.21 9.41
CA PRO A 222 11.59 -16.85 9.68
C PRO A 222 12.38 -17.13 8.39
N LEU A 223 11.71 -17.47 7.29
CA LEU A 223 12.35 -17.67 6.00
C LEU A 223 13.00 -16.38 5.48
N LEU A 224 12.25 -15.27 5.47
CA LEU A 224 12.77 -13.94 5.09
C LEU A 224 13.92 -13.49 5.99
N GLY A 225 13.84 -13.77 7.28
CA GLY A 225 14.90 -13.49 8.24
C GLY A 225 16.17 -14.30 8.05
N ARG A 226 16.09 -15.49 7.45
CA ARG A 226 17.24 -16.31 7.13
C ARG A 226 17.83 -16.03 5.75
N THR A 227 17.06 -15.49 4.82
CA THR A 227 17.39 -15.25 3.42
C THR A 227 17.54 -13.76 3.11
N LEU A 228 16.55 -13.17 2.46
CA LEU A 228 16.56 -11.82 1.89
C LEU A 228 16.78 -10.70 2.93
N LEU A 229 16.24 -10.85 4.13
CA LEU A 229 16.27 -9.82 5.16
C LEU A 229 17.22 -10.19 6.33
N ARG A 230 18.16 -11.11 6.10
CA ARG A 230 19.10 -11.60 7.12
C ARG A 230 19.86 -10.47 7.84
N THR A 231 20.32 -9.48 7.09
CA THR A 231 21.05 -8.31 7.64
C THR A 231 20.15 -7.49 8.56
N LYS A 232 18.92 -7.19 8.13
CA LYS A 232 17.95 -6.43 8.93
C LYS A 232 17.52 -7.20 10.18
N ARG A 233 17.31 -8.52 10.06
CA ARG A 233 16.98 -9.38 11.21
C ARG A 233 18.06 -9.33 12.30
N ARG A 234 19.33 -9.25 11.92
CA ARG A 234 20.45 -9.16 12.88
C ARG A 234 20.56 -7.80 13.56
N GLN A 235 20.10 -6.74 12.92
CA GLN A 235 20.15 -5.37 13.43
C GLN A 235 18.97 -5.01 14.35
N MET A 236 17.94 -5.86 14.39
CA MET A 236 16.70 -5.58 15.09
C MET A 236 16.44 -6.56 16.23
N THR A 237 15.79 -6.08 17.29
CA THR A 237 15.21 -6.95 18.31
C THR A 237 14.07 -7.77 17.72
N THR A 238 13.72 -8.89 18.36
CA THR A 238 12.66 -9.79 17.86
C THR A 238 11.31 -9.06 17.73
N GLY A 239 10.95 -8.21 18.67
CA GLY A 239 9.69 -7.43 18.59
C GLY A 239 9.66 -6.47 17.40
N ARG A 240 10.71 -5.66 17.20
CA ARG A 240 10.84 -4.77 16.03
C ARG A 240 10.79 -5.55 14.72
N TRP A 241 11.47 -6.70 14.68
CA TRP A 241 11.46 -7.57 13.51
C TRP A 241 10.06 -8.07 13.18
N LEU A 242 9.31 -8.58 14.16
CA LEU A 242 7.96 -9.10 13.94
C LEU A 242 7.00 -8.03 13.45
N VAL A 243 7.06 -6.83 14.04
CA VAL A 243 6.23 -5.69 13.58
C VAL A 243 6.59 -5.29 12.16
N MET A 244 7.89 -5.12 11.85
CA MET A 244 8.35 -4.76 10.50
C MET A 244 7.92 -5.79 9.46
N VAL A 245 8.16 -7.07 9.72
CA VAL A 245 7.80 -8.14 8.77
C VAL A 245 6.29 -8.32 8.68
N GLY A 246 5.56 -8.19 9.78
CA GLY A 246 4.10 -8.22 9.79
C GLY A 246 3.51 -7.14 8.90
N LEU A 247 3.95 -5.88 9.04
CA LEU A 247 3.54 -4.76 8.18
C LEU A 247 3.92 -5.00 6.70
N LEU A 248 5.11 -5.52 6.45
CA LEU A 248 5.56 -5.86 5.10
C LEU A 248 4.69 -6.96 4.46
N LEU A 249 4.36 -8.02 5.20
CA LEU A 249 3.48 -9.08 4.71
C LEU A 249 2.07 -8.56 4.45
N LEU A 250 1.52 -7.75 5.34
CA LEU A 250 0.22 -7.11 5.11
C LEU A 250 0.22 -6.24 3.85
N MET A 251 1.27 -5.46 3.63
CA MET A 251 1.44 -4.68 2.41
C MET A 251 1.55 -5.59 1.16
N LEU A 252 2.29 -6.68 1.23
CA LEU A 252 2.47 -7.62 0.12
C LEU A 252 1.25 -8.52 -0.12
N SER A 253 0.34 -8.65 0.84
CA SER A 253 -0.90 -9.41 0.66
C SER A 253 -1.81 -8.83 -0.43
N LEU A 254 -1.79 -7.51 -0.64
CA LEU A 254 -2.57 -6.84 -1.67
C LEU A 254 -2.15 -7.25 -3.09
N PRO A 255 -0.90 -7.05 -3.53
CA PRO A 255 -0.47 -7.45 -4.87
C PRO A 255 -0.53 -8.97 -5.07
N LEU A 256 -0.33 -9.75 -4.01
CA LEU A 256 -0.50 -11.20 -4.07
C LEU A 256 -1.96 -11.57 -4.39
N LYS A 257 -2.91 -10.95 -3.69
CA LYS A 257 -4.34 -11.19 -3.91
C LYS A 257 -4.80 -10.68 -5.29
N MET A 258 -4.28 -9.55 -5.73
CA MET A 258 -4.52 -9.03 -7.09
C MET A 258 -4.02 -10.03 -8.15
N GLY A 259 -2.79 -10.53 -8.01
CA GLY A 259 -2.22 -11.51 -8.92
C GLY A 259 -2.99 -12.84 -8.96
N LEU A 260 -3.41 -13.34 -7.80
CA LEU A 260 -4.20 -14.58 -7.71
C LEU A 260 -5.61 -14.45 -8.31
N ARG A 261 -6.15 -13.23 -8.40
CA ARG A 261 -7.45 -13.01 -9.04
C ARG A 261 -7.34 -12.88 -10.55
N TRP A 262 -6.19 -12.47 -11.09
CA TRP A 262 -5.97 -12.32 -12.52
C TRP A 262 -5.41 -13.60 -13.16
N ALA A 263 -4.95 -14.55 -12.37
CA ALA A 263 -4.51 -15.87 -12.80
C ALA A 263 -5.67 -16.88 -12.81
#